data_a4db804387f5b31965b1f8004588f963
#
_entry.id   a4db804387f5b31965b1f8004588f963
#
_cell.length_a   1.000
_cell.length_b   1.000
_cell.length_c   1.000
_cell.angle_alpha   90.00
_cell.angle_beta   90.00
_cell.angle_gamma   90.00
#
_symmetry.space_group_name_H-M   'P 1'
#
loop_
_entity.id
_entity.type
_entity.pdbx_description
1 polymer ?
#
loop_
_entity_poly.entity_id
_entity_poly.type
_entity_poly.pdbx_seq_one_letter_code
_entity_poly.pdbx_strand_id
1 'polypeptide(L)'
;MASRLPRSSRSRARGRRFTPLELAIGFALVGSVAAIAVPTFVREAHASRLVEPVDGLQRIGTAAVAYARTRPVASAFPSSAPLTPSVPPRGHCEPDAQNTWDHPTWRDFDFRASPAGSPHCFSFSFDSALGETRATFRAQAHGDLDGDGAQSTFEITGHAADGDPAGPAVDPGMYVESEVE
;
A
#
# COMPACT_ATOMS: atom_id res chain seq x y z
N MET A 1 52.20 24.74 -63.02
CA MET A 1 52.25 23.86 -61.83
C MET A 1 50.84 23.75 -61.21
N ALA A 2 50.10 22.71 -61.51
CA ALA A 2 48.74 22.52 -60.99
C ALA A 2 48.76 21.41 -59.91
N SER A 3 48.56 21.80 -58.64
CA SER A 3 48.53 20.92 -57.48
C SER A 3 47.20 20.17 -57.42
N ARG A 4 47.19 18.85 -57.54
CA ARG A 4 46.02 17.99 -57.36
C ARG A 4 45.89 17.68 -55.90
N LEU A 5 44.75 18.09 -55.33
CA LEU A 5 44.32 17.67 -53.97
C LEU A 5 43.84 16.25 -53.98
N PRO A 6 44.14 15.44 -52.94
CA PRO A 6 43.66 14.07 -52.83
C PRO A 6 42.16 14.01 -52.46
N ARG A 7 41.38 13.23 -53.24
CA ARG A 7 39.98 12.93 -52.92
C ARG A 7 39.92 11.98 -51.71
N SER A 8 39.41 12.47 -50.60
CA SER A 8 39.02 11.70 -49.42
C SER A 8 37.93 10.71 -49.78
N SER A 9 38.23 9.41 -49.83
CA SER A 9 37.26 8.34 -49.95
C SER A 9 36.50 8.17 -48.63
N ARG A 10 35.29 8.72 -48.55
CA ARG A 10 34.35 8.39 -47.45
C ARG A 10 33.95 6.95 -47.58
N SER A 11 34.51 6.09 -46.70
CA SER A 11 34.03 4.72 -46.55
C SER A 11 32.60 4.80 -45.96
N ARG A 12 31.61 4.48 -46.78
CA ARG A 12 30.21 4.26 -46.29
C ARG A 12 30.22 3.02 -45.41
N ALA A 13 30.09 3.23 -44.11
CA ALA A 13 29.79 2.12 -43.18
C ALA A 13 28.50 1.45 -43.67
N ARG A 14 28.62 0.23 -44.20
CA ARG A 14 27.49 -0.60 -44.57
C ARG A 14 26.75 -0.96 -43.27
N GLY A 15 25.68 -0.25 -42.95
CA GLY A 15 24.78 -0.65 -41.88
C GLY A 15 24.34 -2.10 -42.11
N ARG A 16 24.63 -2.95 -41.14
CA ARG A 16 24.23 -4.37 -41.16
C ARG A 16 22.71 -4.41 -41.18
N ARG A 17 22.11 -4.79 -42.26
CA ARG A 17 20.66 -4.98 -42.40
C ARG A 17 20.33 -6.36 -41.84
N PHE A 18 19.46 -6.38 -40.80
CA PHE A 18 18.96 -7.65 -40.26
C PHE A 18 18.17 -8.40 -41.32
N THR A 19 18.36 -9.71 -41.38
CA THR A 19 17.53 -10.59 -42.21
C THR A 19 16.15 -10.76 -41.59
N PRO A 20 15.08 -11.04 -42.35
CA PRO A 20 13.75 -11.35 -41.81
C PRO A 20 13.77 -12.47 -40.77
N LEU A 21 14.65 -13.45 -40.94
CA LEU A 21 14.83 -14.56 -40.01
C LEU A 21 15.43 -14.09 -38.66
N GLU A 22 16.45 -13.25 -38.68
CA GLU A 22 17.04 -12.66 -37.45
C GLU A 22 16.04 -11.83 -36.70
N LEU A 23 15.20 -11.05 -37.41
CA LEU A 23 14.12 -10.28 -36.78
C LEU A 23 13.07 -11.22 -36.15
N ALA A 24 12.64 -12.26 -36.83
CA ALA A 24 11.67 -13.22 -36.32
C ALA A 24 12.18 -13.91 -35.03
N ILE A 25 13.45 -14.35 -35.04
CA ILE A 25 14.09 -14.96 -33.86
C ILE A 25 14.18 -13.93 -32.73
N GLY A 26 14.58 -12.69 -33.01
CA GLY A 26 14.66 -11.62 -32.04
C GLY A 26 13.29 -11.34 -31.37
N PHE A 27 12.23 -11.22 -32.17
CA PHE A 27 10.87 -11.04 -31.66
C PHE A 27 10.38 -12.23 -30.84
N ALA A 28 10.67 -13.47 -31.29
CA ALA A 28 10.28 -14.65 -30.52
C ALA A 28 10.97 -14.72 -29.18
N LEU A 29 12.26 -14.39 -29.07
CA LEU A 29 12.99 -14.37 -27.82
C LEU A 29 12.47 -13.26 -26.87
N VAL A 30 12.33 -12.03 -27.38
CA VAL A 30 11.80 -10.91 -26.59
C VAL A 30 10.37 -11.19 -26.11
N GLY A 31 9.52 -11.73 -27.01
CA GLY A 31 8.14 -12.10 -26.67
C GLY A 31 8.08 -13.19 -25.59
N SER A 32 8.94 -14.19 -25.67
CA SER A 32 9.00 -15.27 -24.66
C SER A 32 9.44 -14.74 -23.30
N VAL A 33 10.45 -13.87 -23.25
CA VAL A 33 10.90 -13.23 -22.00
C VAL A 33 9.82 -12.32 -21.43
N ALA A 34 9.20 -11.49 -22.26
CA ALA A 34 8.14 -10.59 -21.84
C ALA A 34 6.91 -11.33 -21.29
N ALA A 35 6.54 -12.45 -21.90
CA ALA A 35 5.41 -13.27 -21.47
C ALA A 35 5.57 -13.81 -20.03
N ILE A 36 6.79 -13.97 -19.55
CA ILE A 36 7.09 -14.41 -18.18
C ILE A 36 7.37 -13.21 -17.28
N ALA A 37 8.20 -12.27 -17.73
CA ALA A 37 8.68 -11.17 -16.92
C ALA A 37 7.56 -10.15 -16.57
N VAL A 38 6.66 -9.86 -17.52
CA VAL A 38 5.59 -8.86 -17.29
C VAL A 38 4.63 -9.30 -16.18
N PRO A 39 4.02 -10.51 -16.21
CA PRO A 39 3.10 -10.92 -15.17
C PRO A 39 3.79 -11.06 -13.80
N THR A 40 5.05 -11.51 -13.78
CA THR A 40 5.82 -11.60 -12.52
C THR A 40 6.05 -10.22 -11.93
N PHE A 41 6.48 -9.26 -12.74
CA PHE A 41 6.72 -7.87 -12.30
C PHE A 41 5.44 -7.21 -11.78
N VAL A 42 4.31 -7.39 -12.48
CA VAL A 42 3.01 -6.83 -12.05
C VAL A 42 2.60 -7.43 -10.70
N ARG A 43 2.73 -8.75 -10.52
CA ARG A 43 2.42 -9.41 -9.24
C ARG A 43 3.30 -8.91 -8.09
N GLU A 44 4.61 -8.75 -8.31
CA GLU A 44 5.52 -8.21 -7.28
C GLU A 44 5.22 -6.75 -6.97
N ALA A 45 4.87 -5.95 -7.96
CA ALA A 45 4.48 -4.55 -7.76
C ALA A 45 3.19 -4.43 -6.93
N HIS A 46 2.20 -5.30 -7.13
CA HIS A 46 0.99 -5.34 -6.30
C HIS A 46 1.32 -5.84 -4.90
N ALA A 47 2.05 -6.94 -4.76
CA ALA A 47 2.44 -7.48 -3.45
C ALA A 47 3.19 -6.45 -2.60
N SER A 48 4.02 -5.60 -3.19
CA SER A 48 4.73 -4.54 -2.46
C SER A 48 3.81 -3.46 -1.89
N ARG A 49 2.64 -3.23 -2.49
CA ARG A 49 1.65 -2.26 -2.01
C ARG A 49 0.83 -2.82 -0.84
N LEU A 50 0.70 -4.14 -0.72
CA LEU A 50 -0.01 -4.78 0.40
C LEU A 50 0.73 -4.66 1.74
N VAL A 51 1.98 -4.25 1.74
CA VAL A 51 2.71 -3.95 2.98
C VAL A 51 2.10 -2.75 3.71
N GLU A 52 1.57 -1.77 2.98
CA GLU A 52 0.99 -0.55 3.57
C GLU A 52 -0.20 -0.84 4.51
N PRO A 53 -1.27 -1.56 4.09
CA PRO A 53 -2.40 -1.83 4.96
C PRO A 53 -2.02 -2.72 6.16
N VAL A 54 -1.14 -3.70 5.96
CA VAL A 54 -0.68 -4.59 7.04
C VAL A 54 0.12 -3.82 8.08
N ASP A 55 1.11 -3.04 7.66
CA ASP A 55 1.92 -2.20 8.57
C ASP A 55 1.06 -1.11 9.25
N GLY A 56 0.18 -0.47 8.48
CA GLY A 56 -0.74 0.53 9.00
C GLY A 56 -1.64 -0.01 10.10
N LEU A 57 -2.29 -1.15 9.86
CA LEU A 57 -3.15 -1.80 10.85
C LEU A 57 -2.36 -2.29 12.06
N GLN A 58 -1.15 -2.83 11.87
CA GLN A 58 -0.29 -3.23 12.97
C GLN A 58 0.10 -2.05 13.86
N ARG A 59 0.40 -0.88 13.28
CA ARG A 59 0.68 0.35 14.02
C ARG A 59 -0.54 0.83 14.78
N ILE A 60 -1.74 0.84 14.17
CA ILE A 60 -3.00 1.19 14.82
C ILE A 60 -3.27 0.23 15.99
N GLY A 61 -3.18 -1.07 15.79
CA GLY A 61 -3.39 -2.08 16.84
C GLY A 61 -2.42 -1.91 18.01
N THR A 62 -1.14 -1.66 17.73
CA THR A 62 -0.12 -1.40 18.75
C THR A 62 -0.44 -0.14 19.56
N ALA A 63 -0.83 0.93 18.87
CA ALA A 63 -1.20 2.20 19.52
C ALA A 63 -2.48 2.05 20.35
N ALA A 64 -3.49 1.32 19.86
CA ALA A 64 -4.73 1.05 20.59
C ALA A 64 -4.47 0.26 21.88
N VAL A 65 -3.63 -0.78 21.82
CA VAL A 65 -3.24 -1.54 23.00
C VAL A 65 -2.46 -0.68 23.99
N ALA A 66 -1.52 0.14 23.52
CA ALA A 66 -0.76 1.05 24.36
C ALA A 66 -1.67 2.07 25.04
N TYR A 67 -2.66 2.62 24.31
CA TYR A 67 -3.65 3.55 24.82
C TYR A 67 -4.52 2.91 25.92
N ALA A 68 -4.96 1.67 25.72
CA ALA A 68 -5.81 0.94 26.65
C ALA A 68 -5.11 0.58 27.97
N ARG A 69 -3.79 0.29 27.94
CA ARG A 69 -3.02 -0.12 29.13
C ARG A 69 -3.01 0.90 30.26
N THR A 70 -3.24 2.15 29.96
CA THR A 70 -3.19 3.26 30.94
C THR A 70 -4.58 3.76 31.36
N ARG A 71 -5.64 3.10 30.92
CA ARG A 71 -7.03 3.57 31.10
C ARG A 71 -7.95 2.46 31.63
N PRO A 72 -9.02 2.81 32.35
CA PRO A 72 -10.06 1.85 32.72
C PRO A 72 -10.78 1.34 31.45
N VAL A 73 -11.36 0.14 31.52
CA VAL A 73 -12.02 -0.53 30.39
C VAL A 73 -13.11 0.34 29.75
N ALA A 74 -13.90 1.07 30.56
CA ALA A 74 -14.94 1.96 30.06
C ALA A 74 -14.43 3.11 29.15
N SER A 75 -13.15 3.37 29.16
CA SER A 75 -12.48 4.37 28.29
C SER A 75 -11.19 3.81 27.65
N ALA A 76 -11.12 2.49 27.48
CA ALA A 76 -9.93 1.81 27.02
C ALA A 76 -9.50 2.23 25.60
N PHE A 77 -10.43 2.59 24.73
CA PHE A 77 -10.13 3.02 23.37
C PHE A 77 -10.67 4.43 23.10
N PRO A 78 -10.05 5.20 22.20
CA PRO A 78 -10.57 6.50 21.82
C PRO A 78 -11.88 6.36 21.00
N SER A 79 -12.52 7.49 20.70
CA SER A 79 -13.71 7.52 19.86
C SER A 79 -13.46 6.92 18.47
N SER A 80 -14.50 6.37 17.85
CA SER A 80 -14.41 5.91 16.46
C SER A 80 -13.95 7.04 15.54
N ALA A 81 -13.07 6.71 14.59
CA ALA A 81 -12.62 7.59 13.53
C ALA A 81 -13.13 7.08 12.19
N PRO A 82 -13.79 7.92 11.39
CA PRO A 82 -14.30 7.54 10.08
C PRO A 82 -13.16 7.20 9.13
N LEU A 83 -13.51 6.59 7.99
CA LEU A 83 -12.55 6.30 6.92
C LEU A 83 -11.77 7.56 6.52
N THR A 84 -10.46 7.47 6.59
CA THR A 84 -9.53 8.58 6.40
C THR A 84 -8.39 8.17 5.46
N PRO A 85 -8.22 8.83 4.30
CA PRO A 85 -9.17 9.76 3.67
C PRO A 85 -10.55 9.12 3.45
N SER A 86 -11.60 9.92 3.31
CA SER A 86 -12.99 9.43 3.17
C SER A 86 -13.24 8.60 1.91
N VAL A 87 -12.38 8.73 0.93
CA VAL A 87 -12.38 7.94 -0.32
C VAL A 87 -10.96 7.44 -0.53
N PRO A 88 -10.74 6.12 -0.64
CA PRO A 88 -9.44 5.58 -0.99
C PRO A 88 -8.96 6.10 -2.35
N PRO A 89 -7.66 6.34 -2.53
CA PRO A 89 -7.08 6.61 -3.84
C PRO A 89 -7.38 5.46 -4.81
N ARG A 90 -7.64 5.80 -6.09
CA ARG A 90 -8.05 4.83 -7.11
C ARG A 90 -6.95 4.63 -8.14
N GLY A 91 -6.44 3.41 -8.24
CA GLY A 91 -5.44 3.01 -9.24
C GLY A 91 -4.06 3.67 -9.08
N HIS A 92 -3.91 4.62 -8.18
CA HIS A 92 -2.65 5.30 -7.90
C HIS A 92 -2.61 5.78 -6.44
N CYS A 93 -1.41 5.99 -5.93
CA CYS A 93 -1.24 6.47 -4.56
C CYS A 93 -1.14 7.99 -4.55
N GLU A 94 -1.75 8.64 -3.58
CA GLU A 94 -1.80 10.10 -3.46
C GLU A 94 -1.18 10.58 -2.15
N PRO A 95 -0.55 11.76 -2.13
CA PRO A 95 -0.11 12.38 -0.90
C PRO A 95 -1.31 12.93 -0.10
N ASP A 96 -1.19 12.92 1.22
CA ASP A 96 -2.21 13.51 2.09
C ASP A 96 -2.43 15.00 1.81
N ALA A 97 -3.69 15.42 1.82
CA ALA A 97 -4.04 16.83 1.97
C ALA A 97 -3.64 17.31 3.39
N GLN A 98 -3.54 18.63 3.54
CA GLN A 98 -3.32 19.20 4.88
C GLN A 98 -4.47 18.81 5.81
N ASN A 99 -4.12 18.43 7.02
CA ASN A 99 -5.08 18.06 8.08
C ASN A 99 -5.92 16.79 7.84
N THR A 100 -5.55 15.93 6.89
CA THR A 100 -6.25 14.66 6.66
C THR A 100 -6.38 13.84 7.96
N TRP A 101 -5.31 13.75 8.75
CA TRP A 101 -5.21 12.96 9.98
C TRP A 101 -5.48 13.76 11.27
N ASP A 102 -6.25 14.85 11.18
CA ASP A 102 -6.51 15.74 12.33
C ASP A 102 -7.61 15.24 13.29
N HIS A 103 -8.25 14.10 12.99
CA HIS A 103 -9.19 13.49 13.92
C HIS A 103 -8.53 13.17 15.27
N PRO A 104 -9.20 13.41 16.43
CA PRO A 104 -8.61 13.17 17.75
C PRO A 104 -7.99 11.78 17.91
N THR A 105 -8.65 10.74 17.43
CA THR A 105 -8.20 9.35 17.50
C THR A 105 -6.88 9.13 16.77
N TRP A 106 -6.71 9.72 15.58
CA TRP A 106 -5.45 9.62 14.85
C TRP A 106 -4.31 10.36 15.56
N ARG A 107 -4.62 11.47 16.24
CA ARG A 107 -3.65 12.19 17.06
C ARG A 107 -3.27 11.40 18.31
N ASP A 108 -4.27 10.77 18.98
CA ASP A 108 -4.04 9.93 20.16
C ASP A 108 -3.16 8.72 19.85
N PHE A 109 -3.25 8.21 18.63
CA PHE A 109 -2.43 7.09 18.15
C PHE A 109 -1.10 7.53 17.51
N ASP A 110 -0.88 8.83 17.35
CA ASP A 110 0.23 9.36 16.51
C ASP A 110 0.28 8.67 15.15
N PHE A 111 -0.90 8.46 14.55
CA PHE A 111 -1.06 7.68 13.33
C PHE A 111 -1.23 8.56 12.09
N ARG A 112 -0.51 8.17 11.03
CA ARG A 112 -0.66 8.60 9.63
C ARG A 112 -0.38 7.40 8.74
N ALA A 113 -1.07 7.29 7.60
CA ALA A 113 -0.82 6.19 6.65
C ALA A 113 0.63 6.18 6.18
N SER A 114 1.17 7.35 5.84
CA SER A 114 2.55 7.51 5.39
C SER A 114 3.20 8.75 6.02
N PRO A 115 4.54 8.89 5.98
CA PRO A 115 5.21 10.13 6.34
C PRO A 115 4.66 11.33 5.57
N ALA A 116 4.63 12.51 6.21
CA ALA A 116 4.08 13.71 5.59
C ALA A 116 4.68 13.99 4.19
N GLY A 117 3.79 14.13 3.20
CA GLY A 117 4.17 14.35 1.81
C GLY A 117 4.51 13.10 1.00
N SER A 118 4.51 11.92 1.61
CA SER A 118 4.64 10.66 0.90
C SER A 118 3.26 10.15 0.44
N PRO A 119 3.15 9.58 -0.76
CA PRO A 119 1.90 9.03 -1.23
C PRO A 119 1.51 7.76 -0.43
N HIS A 120 0.21 7.56 -0.25
CA HIS A 120 -0.41 6.34 0.30
C HIS A 120 -1.50 5.86 -0.65
N CYS A 121 -1.80 4.55 -0.59
CA CYS A 121 -2.77 3.90 -1.46
C CYS A 121 -4.03 3.45 -0.69
N PHE A 122 -3.99 3.46 0.64
CA PHE A 122 -5.05 2.96 1.50
C PHE A 122 -5.62 4.05 2.41
N SER A 123 -6.92 3.94 2.67
CA SER A 123 -7.62 4.71 3.69
C SER A 123 -7.85 3.83 4.92
N PHE A 124 -7.83 4.44 6.10
CA PHE A 124 -7.96 3.72 7.37
C PHE A 124 -9.15 4.20 8.18
N SER A 125 -9.81 3.30 8.90
CA SER A 125 -10.85 3.61 9.88
C SER A 125 -10.58 2.89 11.19
N PHE A 126 -11.19 3.41 12.25
CA PHE A 126 -11.12 2.83 13.58
C PHE A 126 -12.48 2.92 14.25
N ASP A 127 -13.03 1.78 14.64
CA ASP A 127 -14.28 1.70 15.39
C ASP A 127 -14.02 1.17 16.78
N SER A 128 -14.61 1.80 17.79
CA SER A 128 -14.55 1.34 19.17
C SER A 128 -15.94 1.13 19.74
N ALA A 129 -16.11 0.02 20.46
CA ALA A 129 -17.28 -0.26 21.26
C ALA A 129 -16.85 -0.36 22.73
N LEU A 130 -17.28 0.59 23.54
CA LEU A 130 -16.92 0.70 24.94
C LEU A 130 -18.03 0.10 25.80
N GLY A 131 -17.66 -0.65 26.84
CA GLY A 131 -18.54 -1.22 27.84
C GLY A 131 -17.90 -1.19 29.20
N GLU A 132 -18.68 -1.44 30.26
CA GLU A 132 -18.21 -1.35 31.64
C GLU A 132 -17.14 -2.39 31.95
N THR A 133 -17.31 -3.63 31.48
CA THR A 133 -16.42 -4.75 31.78
C THR A 133 -15.61 -5.24 30.58
N ARG A 134 -15.98 -4.81 29.37
CA ARG A 134 -15.29 -5.16 28.13
C ARG A 134 -15.42 -4.04 27.11
N ALA A 135 -14.32 -3.71 26.47
CA ALA A 135 -14.25 -2.84 25.32
C ALA A 135 -13.61 -3.58 24.15
N THR A 136 -14.02 -3.25 22.96
CA THR A 136 -13.44 -3.82 21.72
C THR A 136 -13.13 -2.71 20.72
N PHE A 137 -12.20 -2.99 19.82
CA PHE A 137 -11.99 -2.16 18.66
C PHE A 137 -11.91 -2.99 17.38
N ARG A 138 -12.16 -2.31 16.27
CA ARG A 138 -11.97 -2.79 14.91
C ARG A 138 -11.27 -1.70 14.12
N ALA A 139 -10.17 -2.05 13.48
CA ALA A 139 -9.47 -1.17 12.56
C ALA A 139 -9.49 -1.78 11.16
N GLN A 140 -9.79 -0.96 10.16
CA GLN A 140 -9.89 -1.39 8.77
C GLN A 140 -9.01 -0.52 7.87
N ALA A 141 -8.51 -1.13 6.80
CA ALA A 141 -7.85 -0.45 5.70
C ALA A 141 -8.56 -0.83 4.39
N HIS A 142 -8.85 0.16 3.56
CA HIS A 142 -9.49 0.00 2.26
C HIS A 142 -8.63 0.61 1.16
N GLY A 143 -8.49 -0.10 0.04
CA GLY A 143 -7.75 0.36 -1.13
C GLY A 143 -8.40 -0.10 -2.42
N ASP A 144 -8.18 0.62 -3.50
CA ASP A 144 -8.63 0.32 -4.86
C ASP A 144 -7.38 0.47 -5.76
N LEU A 145 -6.57 -0.61 -5.83
CA LEU A 145 -5.24 -0.56 -6.42
C LEU A 145 -5.24 -0.56 -7.94
N ASP A 146 -6.27 -1.10 -8.57
CA ASP A 146 -6.40 -1.15 -10.03
C ASP A 146 -7.35 -0.08 -10.59
N GLY A 147 -8.14 0.57 -9.71
CA GLY A 147 -8.99 1.71 -10.06
C GLY A 147 -10.34 1.34 -10.65
N ASP A 148 -10.78 0.10 -10.52
CA ASP A 148 -12.04 -0.38 -11.09
C ASP A 148 -13.26 -0.06 -10.20
N GLY A 149 -13.03 0.35 -8.95
CA GLY A 149 -14.04 0.73 -7.97
C GLY A 149 -14.39 -0.37 -6.97
N ALA A 150 -13.88 -1.58 -7.15
CA ALA A 150 -13.87 -2.59 -6.10
C ALA A 150 -12.77 -2.23 -5.08
N GLN A 151 -12.95 -2.63 -3.83
CA GLN A 151 -12.00 -2.28 -2.78
C GLN A 151 -11.51 -3.53 -2.08
N SER A 152 -10.21 -3.63 -1.92
CA SER A 152 -9.64 -4.55 -0.95
C SER A 152 -9.95 -4.08 0.47
N THR A 153 -10.19 -5.02 1.37
CA THR A 153 -10.45 -4.75 2.79
C THR A 153 -9.54 -5.60 3.64
N PHE A 154 -8.82 -4.94 4.52
CA PHE A 154 -8.02 -5.55 5.57
C PHE A 154 -8.60 -5.12 6.92
N GLU A 155 -8.73 -6.06 7.88
CA GLU A 155 -9.31 -5.78 9.18
C GLU A 155 -8.54 -6.48 10.29
N ILE A 156 -8.34 -5.78 11.38
CA ILE A 156 -7.92 -6.34 12.67
C ILE A 156 -8.92 -5.95 13.75
N THR A 157 -9.05 -6.80 14.75
CA THR A 157 -9.83 -6.54 15.97
C THR A 157 -8.94 -6.65 17.20
N GLY A 158 -9.45 -6.15 18.31
CA GLY A 158 -8.81 -6.30 19.60
C GLY A 158 -9.74 -5.94 20.74
N HIS A 159 -9.30 -6.20 21.96
CA HIS A 159 -10.13 -6.04 23.14
C HIS A 159 -9.34 -5.58 24.36
N ALA A 160 -10.10 -5.09 25.32
CA ALA A 160 -9.70 -4.89 26.72
C ALA A 160 -10.82 -5.37 27.61
N ALA A 161 -10.50 -6.10 28.68
CA ALA A 161 -11.51 -6.60 29.63
C ALA A 161 -10.99 -6.49 31.06
N ASP A 162 -11.92 -6.25 31.99
CA ASP A 162 -11.59 -6.22 33.41
C ASP A 162 -11.21 -7.62 33.89
N GLY A 163 -10.13 -7.67 34.67
CA GLY A 163 -9.64 -8.93 35.23
C GLY A 163 -8.95 -9.87 34.23
N ASP A 164 -8.77 -9.43 33.00
CA ASP A 164 -7.98 -10.20 32.03
C ASP A 164 -6.49 -10.15 32.38
N PRO A 165 -5.86 -11.27 32.75
CA PRO A 165 -4.44 -11.29 33.12
C PRO A 165 -3.50 -11.00 31.95
N ALA A 166 -3.95 -11.19 30.71
CA ALA A 166 -3.19 -10.85 29.51
C ALA A 166 -3.24 -9.36 29.18
N GLY A 167 -4.24 -8.64 29.73
CA GLY A 167 -4.49 -7.23 29.46
C GLY A 167 -5.01 -6.96 28.05
N PRO A 168 -5.05 -5.67 27.65
CA PRO A 168 -5.48 -5.30 26.30
C PRO A 168 -4.62 -5.95 25.23
N ALA A 169 -5.26 -6.49 24.19
CA ALA A 169 -4.58 -7.19 23.11
C ALA A 169 -5.28 -7.01 21.75
N VAL A 170 -4.49 -7.14 20.69
CA VAL A 170 -5.00 -7.38 19.33
C VAL A 170 -5.36 -8.86 19.23
N ASP A 171 -6.52 -9.16 18.67
CA ASP A 171 -6.94 -10.55 18.45
C ASP A 171 -6.06 -11.19 17.36
N PRO A 172 -5.77 -12.49 17.45
CA PRO A 172 -4.93 -13.15 16.48
C PRO A 172 -5.63 -13.26 15.12
N GLY A 173 -4.88 -12.97 14.06
CA GLY A 173 -5.35 -13.03 12.67
C GLY A 173 -5.74 -11.66 12.12
N MET A 174 -5.80 -11.61 10.80
CA MET A 174 -6.27 -10.48 10.02
C MET A 174 -7.30 -10.99 9.03
N TYR A 175 -8.45 -10.36 8.97
CA TYR A 175 -9.42 -10.61 7.91
C TYR A 175 -8.96 -9.88 6.65
N VAL A 176 -9.04 -10.55 5.51
CA VAL A 176 -8.70 -9.97 4.20
C VAL A 176 -9.78 -10.37 3.20
N GLU A 177 -10.31 -9.38 2.50
CA GLU A 177 -11.26 -9.55 1.41
C GLU A 177 -10.72 -8.82 0.17
N SER A 178 -10.83 -9.47 -0.99
CA SER A 178 -10.39 -8.93 -2.28
C SER A 178 -8.93 -8.40 -2.25
N GLU A 179 -7.99 -9.24 -1.82
CA GLU A 179 -6.59 -8.88 -1.58
C GLU A 179 -5.91 -8.20 -2.79
N VAL A 180 -6.40 -8.42 -3.99
CA VAL A 180 -5.74 -8.05 -5.26
C VAL A 180 -6.42 -6.84 -5.95
N GLU A 181 -7.47 -6.27 -5.35
CA GLU A 181 -8.19 -5.11 -5.87
C GLU A 181 -7.50 -3.77 -5.58
#